data_74b44ada2dddf65ec8a991e2a15ab51e
#
_entry.id   74b44ada2dddf65ec8a991e2a15ab51e
#
_cell.length_a   1.000
_cell.length_b   1.000
_cell.length_c   1.000
_cell.angle_alpha   90.00
_cell.angle_beta   90.00
_cell.angle_gamma   90.00
#
_symmetry.space_group_name_H-M   'P 1'
#
loop_
_entity.id
_entity.type
_entity.pdbx_description
1 polymer ?
#
loop_
_entity_poly.entity_id
_entity_poly.type
_entity_poly.pdbx_seq_one_letter_code
_entity_poly.pdbx_strand_id
1 'polypeptide(L)'
;LKTYIIMSEFSNIIGESKPTLVDFFATWCGPCKMQAPILEAVKKTVGDTANIVKIDIDKNQELAMRYRVQSVPTLILFKNGEPVWRTVGVQQQGLLESKIREYIPEKSDEKFN
;
A
#
# COMPACT_ATOMS: atom_id res chain seq x y z
N LEU A 1 -9.17 -4.70 -8.16
CA LEU A 1 -7.75 -4.67 -7.84
C LEU A 1 -7.07 -6.00 -8.15
N LYS A 2 -5.89 -5.95 -8.72
CA LYS A 2 -5.09 -7.16 -8.94
C LYS A 2 -4.62 -7.71 -7.60
N THR A 3 -4.74 -9.02 -7.40
CA THR A 3 -4.20 -9.71 -6.23
C THR A 3 -2.93 -10.48 -6.56
N TYR A 4 -2.64 -10.67 -7.85
CA TYR A 4 -1.39 -11.24 -8.36
C TYR A 4 -0.69 -10.19 -9.19
N ILE A 5 0.62 -10.02 -8.97
CA ILE A 5 1.42 -9.01 -9.64
C ILE A 5 2.83 -9.55 -9.85
N ILE A 6 3.41 -9.33 -11.04
CA ILE A 6 4.80 -9.73 -11.28
C ILE A 6 5.75 -8.70 -10.67
N MET A 7 6.97 -9.15 -10.35
CA MET A 7 7.97 -8.31 -9.66
C MET A 7 8.27 -7.01 -10.38
N SER A 8 8.37 -7.03 -11.70
CA SER A 8 8.68 -5.82 -12.47
C SER A 8 7.55 -4.79 -12.38
N GLU A 9 6.28 -5.24 -12.44
CA GLU A 9 5.14 -4.34 -12.25
C GLU A 9 5.15 -3.74 -10.85
N PHE A 10 5.41 -4.56 -9.84
CA PHE A 10 5.45 -4.11 -8.46
C PHE A 10 6.53 -3.05 -8.26
N SER A 11 7.74 -3.31 -8.75
CA SER A 11 8.86 -2.36 -8.66
C SER A 11 8.52 -1.03 -9.33
N ASN A 12 7.85 -1.07 -10.47
CA ASN A 12 7.45 0.14 -11.18
C ASN A 12 6.43 0.96 -10.39
N ILE A 13 5.44 0.29 -9.81
CA ILE A 13 4.39 0.97 -9.05
C ILE A 13 4.97 1.63 -7.79
N ILE A 14 5.74 0.89 -7.00
CA ILE A 14 6.30 1.46 -5.76
C ILE A 14 7.40 2.47 -6.02
N GLY A 15 8.00 2.43 -7.23
CA GLY A 15 9.06 3.36 -7.63
C GLY A 15 8.57 4.76 -7.98
N GLU A 16 7.27 4.97 -8.08
CA GLU A 16 6.71 6.28 -8.40
C GLU A 16 6.96 7.31 -7.30
N SER A 17 6.93 8.58 -7.67
CA SER A 17 7.13 9.69 -6.71
C SER A 17 5.94 9.86 -5.78
N LYS A 18 4.73 9.48 -6.23
CA LYS A 18 3.57 9.48 -5.35
C LYS A 18 3.59 8.24 -4.45
N PRO A 19 3.06 8.33 -3.23
CA PRO A 19 3.11 7.19 -2.32
C PRO A 19 2.22 6.03 -2.79
N THR A 20 2.63 4.82 -2.45
CA THR A 20 1.87 3.59 -2.73
C THR A 20 1.65 2.85 -1.43
N LEU A 21 0.39 2.67 -1.06
CA LEU A 21 0.02 1.86 0.10
C LEU A 21 -0.25 0.44 -0.38
N VAL A 22 0.49 -0.52 0.15
CA VAL A 22 0.36 -1.94 -0.19
C VAL A 22 -0.25 -2.68 0.99
N ASP A 23 -1.36 -3.37 0.73
CA ASP A 23 -2.04 -4.22 1.70
C ASP A 23 -1.71 -5.69 1.37
N PHE A 24 -0.85 -6.30 2.18
CA PHE A 24 -0.58 -7.73 2.10
C PHE A 24 -1.66 -8.46 2.87
N PHE A 25 -2.44 -9.28 2.17
CA PHE A 25 -3.61 -9.94 2.74
C PHE A 25 -3.64 -11.43 2.36
N ALA A 26 -4.55 -12.16 2.97
CA ALA A 26 -4.88 -13.53 2.57
C ALA A 26 -6.39 -13.69 2.49
N THR A 27 -6.85 -14.57 1.62
CA THR A 27 -8.30 -14.78 1.41
C THR A 27 -8.97 -15.42 2.63
N TRP A 28 -8.20 -16.16 3.45
CA TRP A 28 -8.70 -16.82 4.66
C TRP A 28 -8.66 -15.94 5.91
N CYS A 29 -8.23 -14.70 5.78
CA CYS A 29 -7.97 -13.78 6.89
C CYS A 29 -9.20 -12.92 7.18
N GLY A 30 -9.81 -13.09 8.36
CA GLY A 30 -10.95 -12.30 8.80
C GLY A 30 -10.66 -10.80 8.89
N PRO A 31 -9.61 -10.39 9.63
CA PRO A 31 -9.24 -8.97 9.72
C PRO A 31 -8.96 -8.31 8.37
N CYS A 32 -8.43 -9.08 7.40
CA CYS A 32 -8.19 -8.56 6.05
C CYS A 32 -9.49 -8.16 5.36
N LYS A 33 -10.58 -8.90 5.63
CA LYS A 33 -11.90 -8.60 5.08
C LYS A 33 -12.46 -7.31 5.68
N MET A 34 -12.10 -6.99 6.92
CA MET A 34 -12.47 -5.73 7.56
C MET A 34 -11.67 -4.57 6.98
N GLN A 35 -10.41 -4.81 6.62
CA GLN A 35 -9.54 -3.78 6.04
C GLN A 35 -9.99 -3.36 4.64
N ALA A 36 -10.54 -4.27 3.85
CA ALA A 36 -10.88 -4.03 2.46
C ALA A 36 -11.81 -2.83 2.23
N PRO A 37 -12.97 -2.71 2.90
CA PRO A 37 -13.83 -1.55 2.71
C PRO A 37 -13.19 -0.25 3.18
N ILE A 38 -12.34 -0.29 4.21
CA ILE A 38 -11.61 0.89 4.67
C ILE A 38 -10.67 1.38 3.57
N LEU A 39 -9.97 0.45 2.90
CA LEU A 39 -9.08 0.81 1.79
C LEU A 39 -9.84 1.40 0.60
N GLU A 40 -11.04 0.91 0.31
CA GLU A 40 -11.86 1.49 -0.75
C GLU A 40 -12.23 2.94 -0.42
N ALA A 41 -12.54 3.23 0.84
CA ALA A 41 -12.84 4.59 1.28
C ALA A 41 -11.59 5.48 1.18
N VAL A 42 -10.43 4.98 1.59
CA VAL A 42 -9.17 5.70 1.48
C VAL A 42 -8.88 6.03 0.01
N LYS A 43 -9.07 5.07 -0.88
CA LYS A 43 -8.85 5.24 -2.32
C LYS A 43 -9.70 6.37 -2.88
N LYS A 44 -10.96 6.44 -2.49
CA LYS A 44 -11.85 7.52 -2.92
C LYS A 44 -11.36 8.88 -2.47
N THR A 45 -10.85 8.96 -1.24
CA THR A 45 -10.38 10.23 -0.67
C THR A 45 -9.07 10.68 -1.31
N VAL A 46 -8.10 9.79 -1.45
CA VAL A 46 -6.78 10.18 -1.97
C VAL A 46 -6.73 10.30 -3.49
N GLY A 47 -7.62 9.61 -4.19
CA GLY A 47 -7.71 9.67 -5.64
C GLY A 47 -6.39 9.32 -6.32
N ASP A 48 -5.96 10.15 -7.26
CA ASP A 48 -4.74 9.94 -8.03
C ASP A 48 -3.47 10.37 -7.31
N THR A 49 -3.58 10.89 -6.08
CA THR A 49 -2.41 11.34 -5.32
C THR A 49 -1.60 10.19 -4.73
N ALA A 50 -2.18 9.00 -4.69
CA ALA A 50 -1.54 7.83 -4.14
C ALA A 50 -2.06 6.58 -4.85
N ASN A 51 -1.25 5.52 -4.85
CA ASN A 51 -1.67 4.20 -5.31
C ASN A 51 -2.09 3.36 -4.11
N ILE A 52 -3.15 2.58 -4.27
CA ILE A 52 -3.57 1.57 -3.28
C ILE A 52 -3.52 0.21 -3.99
N VAL A 53 -2.70 -0.70 -3.49
CA VAL A 53 -2.47 -2.01 -4.11
C VAL A 53 -2.72 -3.11 -3.07
N LYS A 54 -3.37 -4.18 -3.48
CA LYS A 54 -3.59 -5.36 -2.63
C LYS A 54 -2.76 -6.52 -3.17
N ILE A 55 -2.01 -7.17 -2.29
CA ILE A 55 -1.15 -8.31 -2.64
C ILE A 55 -1.57 -9.51 -1.81
N ASP A 56 -2.03 -10.57 -2.49
CA ASP A 56 -2.36 -11.84 -1.86
C ASP A 56 -1.05 -12.57 -1.56
N ILE A 57 -0.76 -12.82 -0.28
CA ILE A 57 0.50 -13.44 0.13
C ILE A 57 0.65 -14.89 -0.35
N ASP A 58 -0.45 -15.58 -0.56
CA ASP A 58 -0.41 -16.96 -1.03
C ASP A 58 -0.11 -17.05 -2.52
N LYS A 59 -0.50 -16.04 -3.28
CA LYS A 59 -0.22 -15.92 -4.71
C LYS A 59 1.08 -15.19 -5.01
N ASN A 60 1.67 -14.51 -4.02
CA ASN A 60 2.86 -13.68 -4.19
C ASN A 60 3.84 -13.95 -3.03
N GLN A 61 4.20 -15.21 -2.86
CA GLN A 61 5.03 -15.64 -1.73
C GLN A 61 6.40 -14.96 -1.73
N GLU A 62 6.98 -14.75 -2.91
CA GLU A 62 8.28 -14.09 -3.03
C GLU A 62 8.25 -12.66 -2.50
N LEU A 63 7.19 -11.90 -2.84
CA LEU A 63 7.02 -10.55 -2.31
C LEU A 63 6.80 -10.54 -0.80
N ALA A 64 5.96 -11.46 -0.31
CA ALA A 64 5.70 -11.57 1.12
C ALA A 64 7.00 -11.87 1.89
N MET A 65 7.84 -12.75 1.36
CA MET A 65 9.13 -13.07 1.96
C MET A 65 10.09 -11.89 1.91
N ARG A 66 10.14 -11.19 0.78
CA ARG A 66 11.03 -10.03 0.60
C ARG A 66 10.76 -8.97 1.66
N TYR A 67 9.49 -8.71 1.95
CA TYR A 67 9.12 -7.68 2.92
C TYR A 67 8.79 -8.26 4.30
N ARG A 68 9.14 -9.52 4.52
CA ARG A 68 9.01 -10.20 5.83
C ARG A 68 7.60 -10.11 6.40
N VAL A 69 6.61 -10.36 5.56
CA VAL A 69 5.22 -10.38 5.98
C VAL A 69 4.95 -11.70 6.68
N GLN A 70 4.76 -11.66 8.00
CA GLN A 70 4.53 -12.83 8.84
C GLN A 70 3.10 -12.94 9.33
N SER A 71 2.36 -11.85 9.33
CA SER A 71 0.96 -11.82 9.70
C SER A 71 0.19 -10.89 8.78
N VAL A 72 -1.11 -11.11 8.66
CA VAL A 72 -1.97 -10.35 7.77
C VAL A 72 -3.14 -9.76 8.53
N PRO A 73 -3.61 -8.56 8.15
CA PRO A 73 -3.03 -7.72 7.11
C PRO A 73 -1.75 -7.02 7.57
N THR A 74 -0.80 -6.89 6.66
CA THR A 74 0.37 -6.01 6.85
C THR A 74 0.28 -4.93 5.80
N LEU A 75 0.33 -3.68 6.22
CA LEU A 75 0.27 -2.54 5.31
C LEU A 75 1.64 -1.86 5.29
N ILE A 76 2.15 -1.61 4.09
CA ILE A 76 3.44 -0.94 3.91
C ILE A 76 3.23 0.22 2.95
N LEU A 77 3.68 1.40 3.35
CA LEU A 77 3.65 2.58 2.48
C LEU A 77 5.03 2.74 1.85
N PHE A 78 5.04 2.86 0.53
CA PHE A 78 6.26 3.03 -0.26
C PHE A 78 6.29 4.41 -0.89
N LYS A 79 7.50 4.95 -1.06
CA LYS A 79 7.74 6.14 -1.86
C LYS A 79 9.10 6.03 -2.52
N ASN A 80 9.15 6.28 -3.83
CA ASN A 80 10.40 6.18 -4.61
C ASN A 80 11.11 4.83 -4.44
N GLY A 81 10.32 3.76 -4.34
CA GLY A 81 10.84 2.40 -4.23
C GLY A 81 11.18 1.95 -2.82
N GLU A 82 11.08 2.84 -1.83
CA GLU A 82 11.48 2.54 -0.46
C GLU A 82 10.28 2.45 0.49
N PRO A 83 10.26 1.46 1.39
CA PRO A 83 9.24 1.45 2.44
C PRO A 83 9.49 2.59 3.41
N VAL A 84 8.47 3.42 3.65
CA VAL A 84 8.57 4.58 4.53
C VAL A 84 7.73 4.44 5.80
N TRP A 85 6.79 3.50 5.81
CA TRP A 85 5.96 3.23 6.98
C TRP A 85 5.38 1.82 6.88
N ARG A 86 5.24 1.16 8.02
CA ARG A 86 4.74 -0.22 8.07
C ARG A 86 3.88 -0.42 9.32
N THR A 87 2.79 -1.17 9.17
CA THR A 87 1.94 -1.53 10.30
C THR A 87 1.33 -2.91 10.09
N VAL A 88 0.89 -3.53 11.18
CA VAL A 88 0.27 -4.85 11.19
C VAL A 88 -1.10 -4.74 11.84
N GLY A 89 -2.08 -5.45 11.28
CA GLY A 89 -3.45 -5.42 11.76
C GLY A 89 -4.30 -4.36 11.08
N VAL A 90 -5.59 -4.36 11.37
CA VAL A 90 -6.54 -3.44 10.75
C VAL A 90 -6.25 -2.00 11.18
N GLN A 91 -6.20 -1.10 10.20
CA GLN A 91 -5.96 0.31 10.43
C GLN A 91 -7.17 1.13 9.98
N GLN A 92 -7.49 2.16 10.73
CA GLN A 92 -8.63 3.02 10.44
C GLN A 92 -8.33 3.99 9.31
N GLN A 93 -9.38 4.43 8.63
CA GLN A 93 -9.30 5.30 7.47
C GLN A 93 -8.51 6.59 7.73
N GLY A 94 -8.82 7.27 8.84
CA GLY A 94 -8.17 8.54 9.16
C GLY A 94 -6.66 8.41 9.33
N LEU A 95 -6.20 7.34 9.99
CA LEU A 95 -4.77 7.09 10.16
C LEU A 95 -4.10 6.86 8.82
N LEU A 96 -4.70 6.02 7.97
CA LEU A 96 -4.12 5.70 6.66
C LEU A 96 -4.02 6.95 5.78
N GLU A 97 -5.07 7.76 5.75
CA GLU A 97 -5.07 9.00 4.96
C GLU A 97 -4.03 9.98 5.48
N SER A 98 -3.90 10.09 6.80
CA SER A 98 -2.90 10.97 7.41
C SER A 98 -1.49 10.55 7.03
N LYS A 99 -1.20 9.25 7.08
CA LYS A 99 0.12 8.72 6.71
C LYS A 99 0.41 8.93 5.23
N ILE A 100 -0.55 8.66 4.37
CA ILE A 100 -0.39 8.87 2.93
C ILE A 100 -0.08 10.34 2.65
N ARG A 101 -0.82 11.26 3.27
CA ARG A 101 -0.62 12.71 3.05
C ARG A 101 0.79 13.19 3.41
N GLU A 102 1.43 12.57 4.39
CA GLU A 102 2.81 12.93 4.77
C GLU A 102 3.79 12.76 3.60
N TYR A 103 3.47 11.90 2.64
CA TYR A 103 4.39 11.53 1.56
C TYR A 103 3.91 11.98 0.18
N ILE A 104 2.80 12.70 0.10
CA ILE A 104 2.35 13.27 -1.17
C ILE A 104 3.25 14.46 -1.50
N PRO A 105 3.84 14.51 -2.73
CA PRO A 105 4.68 15.64 -3.12
C PRO A 105 3.88 16.95 -3.10
N GLU A 106 4.48 18.01 -2.54
CA GLU A 106 3.88 19.33 -2.56
C GLU A 106 4.08 19.97 -3.93
N LYS A 107 3.19 20.91 -4.29
CA LYS A 107 3.31 21.62 -5.57
C LYS A 107 4.63 22.37 -5.71
N SER A 108 5.18 22.87 -4.60
CA SER A 108 6.48 23.53 -4.59
C SER A 108 7.60 22.59 -5.00
N ASP A 109 7.54 21.34 -4.56
CA ASP A 109 8.54 20.31 -4.91
C ASP A 109 8.48 19.98 -6.39
N GLU A 110 7.28 19.84 -6.95
CA GLU A 110 7.07 19.59 -8.36
C GLU A 110 7.57 20.76 -9.23
N LYS A 111 7.39 21.98 -8.75
CA LYS A 111 7.71 23.19 -9.48
C LYS A 111 9.21 23.37 -9.71
N PHE A 112 10.03 22.85 -8.80
CA PHE A 112 11.48 23.02 -8.86
C PHE A 112 12.22 21.79 -9.36
N ASN A 113 11.49 20.76 -9.71
CA ASN A 113 12.06 19.57 -10.33
C ASN A 113 12.01 19.70 -11.85
#